data_147f33b241dac2e349d18a9843d18250
#
_entry.id   147f33b241dac2e349d18a9843d18250
#
_cell.length_a   1.000
_cell.length_b   1.000
_cell.length_c   1.000
_cell.angle_alpha   90.00
_cell.angle_beta   90.00
_cell.angle_gamma   90.00
#
_symmetry.space_group_name_H-M   'P 1'
#
loop_
_entity.id
_entity.type
_entity.pdbx_description
1 polymer ?
#
loop_
_entity_poly.entity_id
_entity_poly.type
_entity_poly.pdbx_seq_one_letter_code
_entity_poly.pdbx_strand_id
1 'polypeptide(L)'
;MENVVGIKNPKVALVNIGAEEEKGNALVKETFPLLKEAEGINFIGSIEARDIPAGYADVIVCEAFVGNVILKLYEGLGSTFMKMLKTGLMKDTRSKVGALLVKPAVKETMKAFDASEYGGAHLLG
;
A
#
# COMPACT_ATOMS: atom_id res chain seq x y z
N MET A 1 7.53 -12.19 -4.37
CA MET A 1 6.30 -12.49 -3.62
C MET A 1 6.14 -13.99 -3.34
N GLU A 2 6.25 -14.86 -4.33
CA GLU A 2 6.09 -16.30 -4.12
C GLU A 2 7.11 -16.90 -3.13
N ASN A 3 8.38 -16.54 -3.24
CA ASN A 3 9.46 -17.12 -2.45
C ASN A 3 9.59 -16.52 -1.02
N VAL A 4 9.06 -15.33 -0.78
CA VAL A 4 9.24 -14.63 0.50
C VAL A 4 7.93 -14.57 1.28
N VAL A 5 6.82 -14.25 0.61
CA VAL A 5 5.50 -14.07 1.23
C VAL A 5 4.57 -15.28 1.01
N GLY A 6 4.94 -16.18 0.10
CA GLY A 6 4.19 -17.41 -0.17
C GLY A 6 2.92 -17.23 -1.01
N ILE A 7 2.73 -16.06 -1.61
CA ILE A 7 1.57 -15.79 -2.48
C ILE A 7 1.82 -16.42 -3.84
N LYS A 8 1.07 -17.45 -4.18
CA LYS A 8 1.13 -18.11 -5.48
C LYS A 8 0.48 -17.24 -6.55
N ASN A 9 1.15 -17.09 -7.71
CA ASN A 9 0.68 -16.30 -8.84
C ASN A 9 0.24 -14.87 -8.45
N PRO A 10 1.14 -14.06 -7.86
CA PRO A 10 0.80 -12.76 -7.30
C PRO A 10 0.24 -11.83 -8.38
N LYS A 11 -0.81 -11.09 -8.04
CA LYS A 11 -1.43 -10.09 -8.91
C LYS A 11 -0.51 -8.88 -9.02
N VAL A 12 -0.14 -8.54 -10.24
CA VAL A 12 0.73 -7.38 -10.55
C VAL A 12 -0.11 -6.27 -11.18
N ALA A 13 -0.03 -5.08 -10.62
CA ALA A 13 -0.74 -3.90 -11.13
C ALA A 13 0.24 -2.74 -11.38
N LEU A 14 -0.11 -1.88 -12.33
CA LEU A 14 0.61 -0.64 -12.62
C LEU A 14 -0.13 0.55 -12.00
N VAL A 15 0.57 1.40 -11.26
CA VAL A 15 -0.02 2.63 -10.71
C VAL A 15 -0.37 3.58 -11.83
N ASN A 16 -1.61 4.06 -11.83
CA ASN A 16 -2.13 5.01 -12.80
C ASN A 16 -3.09 6.00 -12.11
N ILE A 17 -3.51 7.02 -12.85
CA ILE A 17 -4.50 8.03 -12.42
C ILE A 17 -5.95 7.62 -12.71
N GLY A 18 -6.16 6.46 -13.29
CA GLY A 18 -7.45 5.85 -13.63
C GLY A 18 -7.25 4.43 -14.12
N ALA A 19 -8.34 3.66 -14.17
CA ALA A 19 -8.30 2.25 -14.58
C ALA A 19 -8.16 2.05 -16.09
N GLU A 20 -8.45 3.08 -16.89
CA GLU A 20 -8.46 3.01 -18.35
C GLU A 20 -7.03 2.97 -18.91
N GLU A 21 -6.82 2.14 -19.96
CA GLU A 21 -5.49 1.92 -20.57
C GLU A 21 -4.87 3.19 -21.17
N GLU A 22 -5.69 4.11 -21.68
CA GLU A 22 -5.24 5.36 -22.30
C GLU A 22 -4.85 6.46 -21.30
N LYS A 23 -5.14 6.27 -20.01
CA LYS A 23 -4.78 7.24 -18.97
C LYS A 23 -3.34 7.10 -18.53
N GLY A 24 -2.84 8.15 -17.90
CA GLY A 24 -1.49 8.23 -17.38
C GLY A 24 -0.53 9.06 -18.22
N ASN A 25 0.69 9.19 -17.72
CA ASN A 25 1.78 9.86 -18.43
C ASN A 25 2.41 8.97 -19.53
N ALA A 26 3.38 9.49 -20.27
CA ALA A 26 4.04 8.76 -21.33
C ALA A 26 4.64 7.44 -20.85
N LEU A 27 5.33 7.45 -19.70
CA LEU A 27 5.97 6.27 -19.13
C LEU A 27 4.95 5.16 -18.80
N VAL A 28 3.81 5.51 -18.21
CA VAL A 28 2.73 4.55 -17.92
C VAL A 28 2.17 3.95 -19.20
N LYS A 29 1.94 4.78 -20.23
CA LYS A 29 1.41 4.35 -21.54
C LYS A 29 2.38 3.42 -22.28
N GLU A 30 3.68 3.65 -22.17
CA GLU A 30 4.69 2.76 -22.73
C GLU A 30 4.85 1.47 -21.93
N THR A 31 4.75 1.53 -20.61
CA THR A 31 4.95 0.38 -19.72
C THR A 31 3.75 -0.58 -19.74
N PHE A 32 2.54 -0.07 -19.85
CA PHE A 32 1.31 -0.88 -19.77
C PHE A 32 1.29 -2.04 -20.78
N PRO A 33 1.50 -1.82 -22.09
CA PRO A 33 1.51 -2.92 -23.06
C PRO A 33 2.64 -3.91 -22.80
N LEU A 34 3.82 -3.46 -22.35
CA LEU A 34 4.94 -4.33 -22.02
C LEU A 34 4.60 -5.28 -20.86
N LEU A 35 3.92 -4.78 -19.84
CA LEU A 35 3.48 -5.63 -18.72
C LEU A 35 2.34 -6.56 -19.13
N LYS A 36 1.46 -6.13 -20.02
CA LYS A 36 0.35 -6.93 -20.52
C LYS A 36 0.83 -8.13 -21.36
N GLU A 37 1.92 -7.96 -22.11
CA GLU A 37 2.52 -8.98 -22.96
C GLU A 37 3.58 -9.83 -22.25
N ALA A 38 4.01 -9.42 -21.05
CA ALA A 38 5.07 -10.11 -20.32
C ALA A 38 4.63 -11.50 -19.85
N GLU A 39 5.38 -12.51 -20.23
CA GLU A 39 5.16 -13.88 -19.77
C GLU A 39 5.64 -14.06 -18.32
N GLY A 40 4.96 -14.91 -17.58
CA GLY A 40 5.33 -15.26 -16.20
C GLY A 40 4.89 -14.27 -15.11
N ILE A 41 4.13 -13.26 -15.46
CA ILE A 41 3.49 -12.37 -14.49
C ILE A 41 1.97 -12.36 -14.65
N ASN A 42 1.26 -12.27 -13.53
CA ASN A 42 -0.20 -12.14 -13.51
C ASN A 42 -0.57 -10.64 -13.50
N PHE A 43 -0.46 -9.99 -14.65
CA PHE A 43 -0.78 -8.57 -14.79
C PHE A 43 -2.28 -8.36 -14.83
N ILE A 44 -2.80 -7.58 -13.87
CA ILE A 44 -4.24 -7.31 -13.72
C ILE A 44 -4.65 -5.92 -14.22
N GLY A 45 -3.73 -5.15 -14.80
CA GLY A 45 -4.00 -3.82 -15.35
C GLY A 45 -3.59 -2.67 -14.44
N SER A 46 -4.24 -1.52 -14.62
CA SER A 46 -3.97 -0.32 -13.83
C SER A 46 -4.69 -0.34 -12.49
N ILE A 47 -4.06 0.30 -11.49
CA ILE A 47 -4.62 0.54 -10.16
C ILE A 47 -4.41 2.00 -9.78
N GLU A 48 -5.39 2.61 -9.14
CA GLU A 48 -5.22 3.95 -8.58
C GLU A 48 -4.56 3.90 -7.19
N ALA A 49 -3.84 4.96 -6.83
CA ALA A 49 -3.15 5.03 -5.53
C ALA A 49 -4.09 4.84 -4.33
N ARG A 50 -5.35 5.29 -4.44
CA ARG A 50 -6.38 5.11 -3.39
C ARG A 50 -6.76 3.65 -3.14
N ASP A 51 -6.57 2.78 -4.12
CA ASP A 51 -6.96 1.37 -4.05
C ASP A 51 -5.85 0.47 -3.48
N ILE A 52 -4.63 1.02 -3.35
CA ILE A 52 -3.47 0.30 -2.80
C ILE A 52 -3.77 -0.27 -1.40
N PRO A 53 -4.30 0.52 -0.44
CA PRO A 53 -4.59 -0.01 0.89
C PRO A 53 -5.65 -1.11 0.93
N ALA A 54 -6.49 -1.21 -0.09
CA ALA A 54 -7.52 -2.25 -0.19
C ALA A 54 -6.99 -3.63 -0.60
N GLY A 55 -5.71 -3.71 -1.04
CA GLY A 55 -5.06 -4.97 -1.36
C GLY A 55 -5.55 -5.64 -2.65
N TYR A 56 -5.98 -4.85 -3.64
CA TYR A 56 -6.42 -5.39 -4.94
C TYR A 56 -5.30 -6.05 -5.74
N ALA A 57 -4.06 -5.65 -5.50
CA ALA A 57 -2.87 -6.24 -6.09
C ALA A 57 -1.84 -6.63 -5.03
N ASP A 58 -1.05 -7.64 -5.32
CA ASP A 58 0.01 -8.15 -4.43
C ASP A 58 1.36 -7.48 -4.74
N VAL A 59 1.56 -7.06 -5.99
CA VAL A 59 2.74 -6.33 -6.46
C VAL A 59 2.29 -5.10 -7.22
N ILE A 60 2.85 -3.96 -6.86
CA ILE A 60 2.48 -2.66 -7.43
C ILE A 60 3.71 -2.06 -8.10
N VAL A 61 3.61 -1.87 -9.42
CA VAL A 61 4.67 -1.29 -10.24
C VAL A 61 4.41 0.21 -10.40
N CYS A 62 5.42 1.00 -10.16
CA CYS A 62 5.42 2.45 -10.41
C CYS A 62 6.85 2.95 -10.64
N GLU A 63 7.01 4.15 -11.17
CA GLU A 63 8.31 4.79 -11.21
C GLU A 63 8.71 5.31 -9.80
N ALA A 64 10.00 5.54 -9.61
CA ALA A 64 10.57 5.80 -8.28
C ALA A 64 10.00 7.04 -7.60
N PHE A 65 9.74 8.13 -8.33
CA PHE A 65 9.21 9.36 -7.75
C PHE A 65 7.78 9.17 -7.23
N VAL A 66 6.90 8.60 -8.05
CA VAL A 66 5.50 8.30 -7.66
C VAL A 66 5.47 7.33 -6.51
N GLY A 67 6.28 6.26 -6.56
CA GLY A 67 6.37 5.28 -5.48
C GLY A 67 6.78 5.91 -4.16
N ASN A 68 7.79 6.77 -4.17
CA ASN A 68 8.26 7.46 -2.97
C ASN A 68 7.22 8.44 -2.42
N VAL A 69 6.51 9.17 -3.28
CA VAL A 69 5.41 10.06 -2.86
C VAL A 69 4.30 9.27 -2.18
N ILE A 70 3.88 8.14 -2.77
CA ILE A 70 2.84 7.27 -2.20
C ILE A 70 3.28 6.74 -0.84
N LEU A 71 4.50 6.21 -0.72
CA LEU A 71 5.02 5.66 0.53
C LEU A 71 5.09 6.73 1.63
N LYS A 72 5.61 7.92 1.34
CA LYS A 72 5.71 9.01 2.32
C LYS A 72 4.35 9.54 2.75
N LEU A 73 3.40 9.63 1.82
CA LEU A 73 2.02 9.98 2.17
C LEU A 73 1.37 8.92 3.07
N TYR A 74 1.56 7.65 2.74
CA TYR A 74 1.01 6.52 3.49
C TYR A 74 1.56 6.47 4.93
N GLU A 75 2.88 6.60 5.09
CA GLU A 75 3.55 6.69 6.40
C GLU A 75 3.02 7.89 7.22
N GLY A 76 2.90 9.05 6.57
CA GLY A 76 2.40 10.28 7.19
C GLY A 76 0.95 10.17 7.62
N LEU A 77 0.09 9.59 6.78
CA LEU A 77 -1.33 9.35 7.09
C LEU A 77 -1.49 8.40 8.27
N GLY A 78 -0.78 7.28 8.28
CA GLY A 78 -0.82 6.32 9.39
C GLY A 78 -0.44 6.96 10.71
N SER A 79 0.67 7.69 10.72
CA SER A 79 1.16 8.42 11.91
C SER A 79 0.16 9.48 12.40
N THR A 80 -0.38 10.28 11.47
CA THR A 80 -1.35 11.33 11.79
C THR A 80 -2.65 10.76 12.31
N PHE A 81 -3.18 9.73 11.67
CA PHE A 81 -4.39 9.04 12.11
C PHE A 81 -4.24 8.51 13.54
N MET A 82 -3.12 7.86 13.86
CA MET A 82 -2.86 7.36 15.21
C MET A 82 -2.78 8.47 16.26
N LYS A 83 -2.19 9.62 15.93
CA LYS A 83 -2.17 10.78 16.82
C LYS A 83 -3.57 11.33 17.07
N MET A 84 -4.39 11.46 16.03
CA MET A 84 -5.76 11.91 16.13
C MET A 84 -6.63 10.94 16.96
N LEU A 85 -6.49 9.65 16.72
CA LEU A 85 -7.18 8.60 17.48
C LEU A 85 -6.79 8.65 18.95
N LYS A 86 -5.49 8.74 19.27
CA LYS A 86 -5.01 8.90 20.65
C LYS A 86 -5.59 10.14 21.33
N THR A 87 -5.59 11.28 20.63
CA THR A 87 -6.17 12.52 21.17
C THR A 87 -7.66 12.35 21.47
N GLY A 88 -8.45 11.76 20.55
CA GLY A 88 -9.86 11.48 20.75
C GLY A 88 -10.12 10.53 21.93
N LEU A 89 -9.35 9.46 22.04
CA LEU A 89 -9.46 8.47 23.12
C LEU A 89 -9.07 9.02 24.50
N MET A 90 -8.22 10.04 24.55
CA MET A 90 -7.79 10.68 25.81
C MET A 90 -8.66 11.87 26.23
N LYS A 91 -9.71 12.18 25.50
CA LYS A 91 -10.55 13.38 25.72
C LYS A 91 -11.29 13.37 27.05
N ASP A 92 -11.83 12.25 27.46
CA ASP A 92 -12.59 12.09 28.69
C ASP A 92 -12.35 10.73 29.37
N THR A 93 -12.86 10.56 30.58
CA THR A 93 -12.65 9.32 31.38
C THR A 93 -13.28 8.10 30.73
N ARG A 94 -14.46 8.25 30.12
CA ARG A 94 -15.16 7.16 29.42
C ARG A 94 -14.34 6.65 28.23
N SER A 95 -13.84 7.59 27.42
CA SER A 95 -12.98 7.24 26.26
C SER A 95 -11.66 6.60 26.68
N LYS A 96 -11.05 7.06 27.78
CA LYS A 96 -9.83 6.45 28.35
C LYS A 96 -10.06 5.00 28.79
N VAL A 97 -11.17 4.70 29.44
CA VAL A 97 -11.53 3.33 29.84
C VAL A 97 -11.76 2.47 28.60
N GLY A 98 -12.49 2.98 27.60
CA GLY A 98 -12.67 2.30 26.33
C GLY A 98 -11.35 2.04 25.59
N ALA A 99 -10.43 3.00 25.63
CA ALA A 99 -9.09 2.88 25.05
C ALA A 99 -8.27 1.73 25.68
N LEU A 100 -8.34 1.56 27.00
CA LEU A 100 -7.69 0.44 27.70
C LEU A 100 -8.25 -0.91 27.24
N LEU A 101 -9.56 -1.00 27.02
CA LEU A 101 -10.23 -2.24 26.57
C LEU A 101 -9.88 -2.61 25.12
N VAL A 102 -9.77 -1.61 24.22
CA VAL A 102 -9.49 -1.84 22.80
C VAL A 102 -7.99 -1.84 22.45
N LYS A 103 -7.12 -1.44 23.37
CA LYS A 103 -5.67 -1.32 23.14
C LYS A 103 -5.03 -2.54 22.49
N PRO A 104 -5.32 -3.79 22.93
CA PRO A 104 -4.76 -4.98 22.30
C PRO A 104 -5.17 -5.14 20.84
N ALA A 105 -6.46 -4.91 20.53
CA ALA A 105 -7.00 -5.01 19.17
C ALA A 105 -6.41 -3.93 18.25
N VAL A 106 -6.28 -2.69 18.73
CA VAL A 106 -5.64 -1.59 17.97
C VAL A 106 -4.17 -1.91 17.70
N LYS A 107 -3.45 -2.41 18.69
CA LYS A 107 -2.04 -2.81 18.54
C LYS A 107 -1.87 -3.94 17.51
N GLU A 108 -2.73 -4.94 17.52
CA GLU A 108 -2.73 -6.03 16.55
C GLU A 108 -3.04 -5.53 15.14
N THR A 109 -4.07 -4.70 15.00
CA THR A 109 -4.41 -4.10 13.71
C THR A 109 -3.27 -3.25 13.14
N MET A 110 -2.57 -2.49 13.99
CA MET A 110 -1.45 -1.64 13.57
C MET A 110 -0.22 -2.44 13.14
N LYS A 111 -0.04 -3.68 13.57
CA LYS A 111 1.04 -4.54 13.05
C LYS A 111 0.93 -4.78 11.55
N ALA A 112 -0.30 -4.77 11.00
CA ALA A 112 -0.51 -4.89 9.56
C ALA A 112 0.09 -3.70 8.74
N PHE A 113 0.33 -2.56 9.39
CA PHE A 113 0.97 -1.38 8.78
C PHE A 113 2.48 -1.31 9.04
N ASP A 114 3.03 -2.24 9.81
CA ASP A 114 4.46 -2.25 10.12
C ASP A 114 5.23 -2.96 9.01
N ALA A 115 5.79 -2.17 8.11
CA ALA A 115 6.62 -2.66 7.01
C ALA A 115 7.93 -3.31 7.47
N SER A 116 8.29 -3.21 8.75
CA SER A 116 9.54 -3.78 9.28
C SER A 116 9.53 -5.30 9.35
N GLU A 117 8.36 -5.92 9.34
CA GLU A 117 8.23 -7.39 9.42
C GLU A 117 8.74 -8.11 8.15
N TYR A 118 8.73 -7.40 7.00
CA TYR A 118 9.20 -7.91 5.70
C TYR A 118 10.34 -7.06 5.12
N GLY A 119 11.03 -6.31 5.98
CA GLY A 119 11.95 -5.26 5.58
C GLY A 119 13.21 -5.73 4.89
N GLY A 120 13.57 -5.01 3.88
CA GLY A 120 14.79 -5.11 3.09
C GLY A 120 14.50 -5.22 1.60
N ALA A 121 14.63 -4.10 0.89
CA ALA A 121 14.61 -4.09 -0.57
C ALA A 121 15.99 -3.68 -1.08
N HIS A 122 16.50 -4.39 -2.09
CA HIS A 122 17.63 -3.91 -2.85
C HIS A 122 17.21 -2.66 -3.63
N LEU A 123 17.88 -1.55 -3.38
CA LEU A 123 17.82 -0.37 -4.25
C LEU A 123 18.52 -0.71 -5.55
N LEU A 124 17.73 -0.84 -6.61
CA LEU A 124 18.23 -0.96 -7.98
C LEU A 124 18.22 0.44 -8.59
N GLY A 125 19.38 1.01 -8.79
CA GLY A 125 19.55 2.33 -9.41
C GLY A 125 20.99 2.66 -9.69
#